data_6ea8bcbf7f072ec2eb1f9189b673d651
#
_entry.id   6ea8bcbf7f072ec2eb1f9189b673d651
#
_cell.length_a   1.000
_cell.length_b   1.000
_cell.length_c   1.000
_cell.angle_alpha   90.00
_cell.angle_beta   90.00
_cell.angle_gamma   90.00
#
_symmetry.space_group_name_H-M   'P 1'
#
loop_
_entity.id
_entity.type
_entity.pdbx_description
1 polymer ?
#
loop_
_entity_poly.entity_id
_entity_poly.type
_entity_poly.pdbx_seq_one_letter_code
_entity_poly.pdbx_strand_id
1 'polypeptide(L)'
;MEKVPMTSAGFETLKEELRRRQQEERPRIIAAISEARAHGDLSENAEYHAAKESQSLNEGRISELEDYTARAEVIDVSKLSGEKIKFGATVKLIDEDTEEEKVYQIVGDQEADVKQGRISISSPIARALIGKGEGDTVEVAAPGGARSYEIIELRWG
;
A
#
# COMPACT_ATOMS: atom_id res chain seq x y z
N MET A 1 10.38 -18.12 -5.18
CA MET A 1 9.87 -16.75 -5.26
C MET A 1 9.24 -16.36 -3.93
N GLU A 2 9.65 -15.24 -3.37
CA GLU A 2 9.12 -14.78 -2.10
C GLU A 2 7.67 -14.32 -2.24
N LYS A 3 6.81 -14.74 -1.32
CA LYS A 3 5.40 -14.35 -1.32
C LYS A 3 5.21 -12.95 -0.75
N VAL A 4 4.26 -12.22 -1.32
CA VAL A 4 3.89 -10.88 -0.85
C VAL A 4 2.48 -10.96 -0.30
N PRO A 5 2.30 -10.84 1.04
CA PRO A 5 0.95 -10.91 1.61
C PRO A 5 0.13 -9.67 1.24
N MET A 6 -1.11 -9.89 0.86
CA MET A 6 -2.06 -8.85 0.49
C MET A 6 -3.45 -9.21 0.96
N THR A 7 -4.24 -8.20 1.32
CA THR A 7 -5.66 -8.43 1.53
C THR A 7 -6.33 -8.64 0.16
N SER A 8 -7.49 -9.29 0.13
CA SER A 8 -8.24 -9.46 -1.12
C SER A 8 -8.55 -8.11 -1.77
N ALA A 9 -8.95 -7.12 -0.97
CA ALA A 9 -9.25 -5.77 -1.47
C ALA A 9 -8.02 -5.11 -2.08
N GLY A 10 -6.88 -5.22 -1.42
CA GLY A 10 -5.62 -4.65 -1.92
C GLY A 10 -5.17 -5.30 -3.23
N PHE A 11 -5.31 -6.61 -3.31
CA PHE A 11 -4.96 -7.34 -4.53
C PHE A 11 -5.82 -6.89 -5.71
N GLU A 12 -7.14 -6.74 -5.51
CA GLU A 12 -8.04 -6.24 -6.56
C GLU A 12 -7.68 -4.83 -6.99
N THR A 13 -7.31 -3.96 -6.05
CA THR A 13 -6.88 -2.59 -6.35
C THR A 13 -5.62 -2.59 -7.23
N LEU A 14 -4.62 -3.42 -6.91
CA LEU A 14 -3.40 -3.50 -7.69
C LEU A 14 -3.66 -4.07 -9.09
N LYS A 15 -4.53 -5.07 -9.19
CA LYS A 15 -4.92 -5.63 -10.49
C LYS A 15 -5.62 -4.59 -11.37
N GLU A 16 -6.48 -3.77 -10.79
CA GLU A 16 -7.17 -2.71 -11.53
C GLU A 16 -6.21 -1.62 -11.97
N GLU A 17 -5.27 -1.24 -11.12
CA GLU A 17 -4.22 -0.28 -11.51
C GLU A 17 -3.40 -0.83 -12.68
N LEU A 18 -3.02 -2.11 -12.62
CA LEU A 18 -2.27 -2.77 -13.68
C LEU A 18 -3.04 -2.75 -15.00
N ARG A 19 -4.32 -3.13 -14.96
CA ARG A 19 -5.19 -3.11 -16.13
C ARG A 19 -5.25 -1.72 -16.75
N ARG A 20 -5.50 -0.70 -15.94
CA ARG A 20 -5.63 0.69 -16.38
C ARG A 20 -4.34 1.18 -17.04
N ARG A 21 -3.20 0.86 -16.45
CA ARG A 21 -1.90 1.28 -17.00
C ARG A 21 -1.56 0.60 -18.31
N GLN A 22 -1.92 -0.67 -18.45
CA GLN A 22 -1.68 -1.42 -19.69
C GLN A 22 -2.67 -1.07 -20.80
N GLN A 23 -3.94 -0.90 -20.46
CA GLN A 23 -5.01 -0.78 -21.45
C GLN A 23 -5.45 0.65 -21.74
N GLU A 24 -5.20 1.58 -20.83
CA GLU A 24 -5.61 2.98 -20.98
C GLU A 24 -4.41 3.95 -21.03
N GLU A 25 -3.55 3.91 -20.00
CA GLU A 25 -2.41 4.83 -19.95
C GLU A 25 -1.38 4.57 -21.04
N ARG A 26 -1.01 3.32 -21.24
CA ARG A 26 0.00 2.97 -22.25
C ARG A 26 -0.40 3.42 -23.66
N PRO A 27 -1.61 3.12 -24.15
CA PRO A 27 -2.03 3.61 -25.46
C PRO A 27 -2.08 5.14 -25.55
N ARG A 28 -2.54 5.80 -24.49
CA ARG A 28 -2.60 7.26 -24.43
C ARG A 28 -1.20 7.89 -24.55
N ILE A 29 -0.24 7.31 -23.85
CA ILE A 29 1.14 7.79 -23.87
C ILE A 29 1.77 7.56 -25.25
N ILE A 30 1.53 6.40 -25.85
CA ILE A 30 2.02 6.09 -27.20
C ILE A 30 1.48 7.10 -28.21
N ALA A 31 0.20 7.45 -28.10
CA ALA A 31 -0.41 8.46 -28.97
C ALA A 31 0.22 9.84 -28.73
N ALA A 32 0.50 10.20 -27.47
CA ALA A 32 1.14 11.47 -27.14
C ALA A 32 2.57 11.56 -27.71
N ILE A 33 3.32 10.46 -27.69
CA ILE A 33 4.66 10.41 -28.27
C ILE A 33 4.58 10.61 -29.79
N SER A 34 3.66 9.93 -30.45
CA SER A 34 3.46 10.02 -31.88
C SER A 34 3.08 11.44 -32.28
N GLU A 35 2.18 12.09 -31.57
CA GLU A 35 1.78 13.48 -31.81
C GLU A 35 2.96 14.44 -31.61
N ALA A 36 3.71 14.27 -30.51
CA ALA A 36 4.87 15.12 -30.23
C ALA A 36 5.95 15.00 -31.32
N ARG A 37 6.17 13.81 -31.87
CA ARG A 37 7.14 13.58 -32.92
C ARG A 37 6.76 14.34 -34.21
N ALA A 38 5.48 14.54 -34.46
CA ALA A 38 4.99 15.27 -35.62
C ALA A 38 5.31 16.75 -35.54
N HIS A 39 5.66 17.30 -34.38
CA HIS A 39 5.97 18.72 -34.21
C HIS A 39 7.43 19.09 -34.53
N GLY A 40 8.27 18.15 -34.94
CA GLY A 40 9.61 18.44 -35.48
C GLY A 40 10.77 18.00 -34.60
N ASP A 41 11.74 18.89 -34.39
CA ASP A 41 13.02 18.56 -33.75
C ASP A 41 12.86 17.92 -32.36
N LEU A 42 13.23 16.64 -32.25
CA LEU A 42 13.07 15.86 -31.03
C LEU A 42 14.00 16.31 -29.91
N SER A 43 15.16 16.84 -30.22
CA SER A 43 16.14 17.25 -29.21
C SER A 43 15.69 18.45 -28.38
N GLU A 44 14.84 19.32 -28.97
CA GLU A 44 14.33 20.51 -28.30
C GLU A 44 12.83 20.45 -28.04
N ASN A 45 12.20 19.31 -28.31
CA ASN A 45 10.77 19.12 -28.17
C ASN A 45 10.41 18.70 -26.74
N ALA A 46 9.98 19.67 -25.92
CA ALA A 46 9.62 19.45 -24.55
C ALA A 46 8.45 18.47 -24.38
N GLU A 47 7.49 18.52 -25.31
CA GLU A 47 6.33 17.60 -25.29
C GLU A 47 6.76 16.16 -25.53
N TYR A 48 7.70 15.96 -26.45
CA TYR A 48 8.26 14.64 -26.73
C TYR A 48 8.99 14.08 -25.50
N HIS A 49 9.86 14.90 -24.90
CA HIS A 49 10.62 14.47 -23.71
C HIS A 49 9.71 14.16 -22.52
N ALA A 50 8.68 14.98 -22.32
CA ALA A 50 7.70 14.74 -21.25
C ALA A 50 6.93 13.42 -21.48
N ALA A 51 6.53 13.15 -22.71
CA ALA A 51 5.81 11.92 -23.07
C ALA A 51 6.71 10.69 -22.90
N LYS A 52 7.99 10.79 -23.26
CA LYS A 52 8.95 9.70 -23.06
C LYS A 52 9.19 9.43 -21.59
N GLU A 53 9.25 10.47 -20.77
CA GLU A 53 9.37 10.31 -19.31
C GLU A 53 8.14 9.62 -18.74
N SER A 54 6.93 10.04 -19.14
CA SER A 54 5.68 9.40 -18.74
C SER A 54 5.67 7.92 -19.13
N GLN A 55 6.18 7.58 -20.30
CA GLN A 55 6.29 6.19 -20.75
C GLN A 55 7.19 5.38 -19.81
N SER A 56 8.35 5.93 -19.49
CA SER A 56 9.30 5.26 -18.61
C SER A 56 8.70 4.98 -17.23
N LEU A 57 8.04 5.97 -16.65
CA LEU A 57 7.40 5.85 -15.34
C LEU A 57 6.26 4.83 -15.37
N ASN A 58 5.43 4.89 -16.41
CA ASN A 58 4.30 3.96 -16.54
C ASN A 58 4.77 2.52 -16.72
N GLU A 59 5.75 2.28 -17.62
CA GLU A 59 6.29 0.93 -17.84
C GLU A 59 6.99 0.40 -16.59
N GLY A 60 7.69 1.25 -15.86
CA GLY A 60 8.31 0.86 -14.59
C GLY A 60 7.28 0.42 -13.57
N ARG A 61 6.19 1.17 -13.43
CA ARG A 61 5.11 0.81 -12.50
C ARG A 61 4.38 -0.46 -12.94
N ILE A 62 4.16 -0.64 -14.24
CA ILE A 62 3.58 -1.88 -14.77
C ILE A 62 4.42 -3.09 -14.35
N SER A 63 5.74 -2.98 -14.54
CA SER A 63 6.66 -4.05 -14.17
C SER A 63 6.59 -4.39 -12.68
N GLU A 64 6.55 -3.37 -11.81
CA GLU A 64 6.38 -3.58 -10.37
C GLU A 64 5.06 -4.28 -10.05
N LEU A 65 3.97 -3.82 -10.66
CA LEU A 65 2.63 -4.40 -10.42
C LEU A 65 2.54 -5.85 -10.91
N GLU A 66 3.16 -6.15 -12.05
CA GLU A 66 3.22 -7.53 -12.54
C GLU A 66 3.96 -8.43 -11.56
N ASP A 67 5.07 -7.95 -11.01
CA ASP A 67 5.83 -8.71 -10.01
C ASP A 67 5.01 -8.93 -8.73
N TYR A 68 4.43 -7.88 -8.18
CA TYR A 68 3.65 -7.97 -6.93
C TYR A 68 2.45 -8.90 -7.08
N THR A 69 1.70 -8.77 -8.19
CA THR A 69 0.53 -9.61 -8.41
C THR A 69 0.90 -11.07 -8.66
N ALA A 70 2.04 -11.31 -9.30
CA ALA A 70 2.52 -12.68 -9.52
C ALA A 70 2.95 -13.37 -8.23
N ARG A 71 3.49 -12.60 -7.27
CA ARG A 71 3.96 -13.12 -5.98
C ARG A 71 2.94 -13.01 -4.87
N ALA A 72 1.75 -12.50 -5.17
CA ALA A 72 0.74 -12.23 -4.15
C ALA A 72 0.31 -13.49 -3.41
N GLU A 73 0.29 -13.40 -2.08
CA GLU A 73 -0.40 -14.33 -1.22
C GLU A 73 -1.65 -13.60 -0.73
N VAL A 74 -2.80 -13.91 -1.35
CA VAL A 74 -4.03 -13.18 -1.10
C VAL A 74 -4.73 -13.76 0.12
N ILE A 75 -5.02 -12.89 1.08
CA ILE A 75 -5.64 -13.26 2.35
C ILE A 75 -7.01 -12.58 2.45
N ASP A 76 -8.05 -13.40 2.56
CA ASP A 76 -9.42 -12.92 2.80
C ASP A 76 -9.60 -12.65 4.28
N VAL A 77 -9.52 -11.38 4.67
CA VAL A 77 -9.59 -10.99 6.09
C VAL A 77 -10.93 -11.31 6.74
N SER A 78 -12.00 -11.43 5.95
CA SER A 78 -13.33 -11.79 6.47
C SER A 78 -13.38 -13.23 7.02
N LYS A 79 -12.42 -14.06 6.63
CA LYS A 79 -12.30 -15.44 7.09
C LYS A 79 -11.35 -15.61 8.26
N LEU A 80 -10.71 -14.53 8.69
CA LEU A 80 -9.79 -14.57 9.82
C LEU A 80 -10.54 -14.38 11.13
N SER A 81 -9.99 -14.96 12.19
CA SER A 81 -10.52 -14.81 13.55
C SER A 81 -9.39 -15.01 14.53
N GLY A 82 -9.66 -14.75 15.80
CA GLY A 82 -8.72 -14.97 16.88
C GLY A 82 -8.60 -13.77 17.81
N GLU A 83 -7.91 -13.98 18.92
CA GLU A 83 -7.74 -12.98 19.98
C GLU A 83 -6.42 -12.24 19.89
N LYS A 84 -5.53 -12.68 19.01
CA LYS A 84 -4.21 -12.06 18.82
C LYS A 84 -4.13 -11.36 17.49
N ILE A 85 -3.48 -10.20 17.51
CA ILE A 85 -3.28 -9.37 16.30
C ILE A 85 -2.33 -10.08 15.35
N LYS A 86 -2.74 -10.13 14.09
CA LYS A 86 -1.92 -10.66 12.99
C LYS A 86 -2.29 -9.91 11.71
N PHE A 87 -1.69 -10.28 10.59
CA PHE A 87 -1.99 -9.67 9.29
C PHE A 87 -3.51 -9.61 9.07
N GLY A 88 -3.99 -8.48 8.59
CA GLY A 88 -5.39 -8.26 8.28
C GLY A 88 -6.24 -7.74 9.44
N ALA A 89 -5.70 -7.75 10.65
CA ALA A 89 -6.43 -7.27 11.83
C ALA A 89 -6.66 -5.77 11.78
N THR A 90 -7.85 -5.35 12.21
CA THR A 90 -8.17 -3.95 12.44
C THR A 90 -8.15 -3.71 13.94
N VAL A 91 -7.36 -2.75 14.38
CA VAL A 91 -7.07 -2.51 15.79
C VAL A 91 -7.43 -1.08 16.16
N LYS A 92 -8.17 -0.91 17.23
CA LYS A 92 -8.45 0.39 17.82
C LYS A 92 -7.48 0.62 18.96
N LEU A 93 -6.73 1.69 18.90
CA LEU A 93 -5.71 2.06 19.88
C LEU A 93 -6.05 3.38 20.55
N ILE A 94 -5.60 3.55 21.78
CA ILE A 94 -5.63 4.85 22.43
C ILE A 94 -4.21 5.20 22.86
N ASP A 95 -3.77 6.42 22.47
CA ASP A 95 -2.47 6.95 22.89
C ASP A 95 -2.56 7.28 24.38
N GLU A 96 -1.70 6.69 25.21
CA GLU A 96 -1.76 6.87 26.65
C GLU A 96 -1.43 8.28 27.11
N ASP A 97 -0.68 9.03 26.31
CA ASP A 97 -0.30 10.41 26.66
C ASP A 97 -1.34 11.44 26.23
N THR A 98 -1.86 11.32 25.01
CA THR A 98 -2.78 12.31 24.42
C THR A 98 -4.24 11.90 24.52
N GLU A 99 -4.51 10.65 24.84
CA GLU A 99 -5.84 10.03 24.86
C GLU A 99 -6.54 10.03 23.48
N GLU A 100 -5.79 10.28 22.41
CA GLU A 100 -6.32 10.18 21.05
C GLU A 100 -6.57 8.73 20.66
N GLU A 101 -7.69 8.47 20.01
CA GLU A 101 -8.01 7.16 19.47
C GLU A 101 -7.56 7.08 18.02
N LYS A 102 -7.03 5.92 17.64
CA LYS A 102 -6.61 5.64 16.26
C LYS A 102 -7.11 4.26 15.88
N VAL A 103 -7.53 4.11 14.64
CA VAL A 103 -7.94 2.82 14.10
C VAL A 103 -7.02 2.48 12.94
N TYR A 104 -6.35 1.35 13.03
CA TYR A 104 -5.43 0.88 11.99
C TYR A 104 -5.75 -0.54 11.57
N GLN A 105 -5.63 -0.81 10.29
CA GLN A 105 -5.63 -2.16 9.75
C GLN A 105 -4.22 -2.52 9.32
N ILE A 106 -3.75 -3.71 9.67
CA ILE A 106 -2.44 -4.21 9.26
C ILE A 106 -2.59 -4.87 7.89
N VAL A 107 -1.91 -4.33 6.90
CA VAL A 107 -2.00 -4.75 5.50
C VAL A 107 -0.61 -5.01 4.92
N GLY A 108 -0.56 -5.44 3.66
CA GLY A 108 0.70 -5.61 2.96
C GLY A 108 1.37 -4.28 2.64
N ASP A 109 2.69 -4.33 2.39
CA ASP A 109 3.48 -3.12 2.11
C ASP A 109 2.92 -2.29 0.95
N GLN A 110 2.36 -2.96 -0.07
CA GLN A 110 1.86 -2.30 -1.26
C GLN A 110 0.49 -1.66 -1.07
N GLU A 111 -0.20 -2.00 0.01
CA GLU A 111 -1.54 -1.48 0.33
C GLU A 111 -1.49 -0.36 1.37
N ALA A 112 -0.35 -0.16 2.01
CA ALA A 112 -0.23 0.74 3.16
C ALA A 112 -0.54 2.18 2.78
N ASP A 113 -1.37 2.83 3.61
CA ASP A 113 -1.73 4.23 3.47
C ASP A 113 -2.17 4.71 4.85
N VAL A 114 -1.27 5.31 5.59
CA VAL A 114 -1.50 5.74 6.98
C VAL A 114 -2.68 6.72 7.07
N LYS A 115 -2.86 7.57 6.06
CA LYS A 115 -3.97 8.53 6.04
C LYS A 115 -5.33 7.84 5.98
N GLN A 116 -5.36 6.63 5.42
CA GLN A 116 -6.58 5.81 5.32
C GLN A 116 -6.65 4.78 6.45
N GLY A 117 -5.74 4.84 7.41
CA GLY A 117 -5.71 3.88 8.51
C GLY A 117 -5.13 2.52 8.16
N ARG A 118 -4.43 2.40 7.04
CA ARG A 118 -3.77 1.14 6.65
C ARG A 118 -2.28 1.22 6.90
N ILE A 119 -1.77 0.37 7.80
CA ILE A 119 -0.35 0.33 8.14
C ILE A 119 0.29 -0.93 7.59
N SER A 120 1.53 -0.78 7.13
CA SER A 120 2.29 -1.91 6.60
C SER A 120 2.63 -2.90 7.69
N ILE A 121 2.54 -4.19 7.37
CA ILE A 121 2.94 -5.28 8.27
C ILE A 121 4.41 -5.14 8.69
N SER A 122 5.25 -4.51 7.88
CA SER A 122 6.66 -4.29 8.19
C SER A 122 6.93 -3.03 9.01
N SER A 123 5.91 -2.18 9.25
CA SER A 123 6.08 -0.94 10.01
C SER A 123 6.39 -1.21 11.48
N PRO A 124 7.09 -0.30 12.17
CA PRO A 124 7.38 -0.48 13.60
C PRO A 124 6.13 -0.66 14.46
N ILE A 125 5.06 0.09 14.18
CA ILE A 125 3.82 -0.01 14.95
C ILE A 125 3.13 -1.37 14.74
N ALA A 126 3.09 -1.86 13.49
CA ALA A 126 2.52 -3.17 13.20
C ALA A 126 3.30 -4.27 13.89
N ARG A 127 4.63 -4.21 13.86
CA ARG A 127 5.49 -5.19 14.53
C ARG A 127 5.28 -5.21 16.04
N ALA A 128 5.05 -4.05 16.64
CA ALA A 128 4.77 -3.95 18.07
C ALA A 128 3.42 -4.58 18.43
N LEU A 129 2.43 -4.44 17.53
CA LEU A 129 1.06 -4.93 17.77
C LEU A 129 0.90 -6.43 17.54
N ILE A 130 1.62 -7.00 16.57
CA ILE A 130 1.46 -8.41 16.21
C ILE A 130 1.73 -9.31 17.41
N GLY A 131 0.80 -10.23 17.66
CA GLY A 131 0.86 -11.15 18.78
C GLY A 131 0.24 -10.63 20.06
N LYS A 132 -0.19 -9.38 20.10
CA LYS A 132 -0.86 -8.77 21.24
C LYS A 132 -2.38 -8.90 21.08
N GLY A 133 -3.12 -8.57 22.11
CA GLY A 133 -4.59 -8.64 22.11
C GLY A 133 -5.22 -7.49 22.85
N GLU A 134 -6.57 -7.48 22.89
CA GLU A 134 -7.31 -6.46 23.60
C GLU A 134 -6.87 -6.37 25.06
N GLY A 135 -6.72 -5.15 25.55
CA GLY A 135 -6.27 -4.86 26.90
C GLY A 135 -4.76 -4.77 27.06
N ASP A 136 -3.98 -5.22 26.08
CA ASP A 136 -2.53 -5.09 26.12
C ASP A 136 -2.08 -3.66 25.83
N THR A 137 -0.92 -3.31 26.38
CA THR A 137 -0.27 -2.03 26.11
C THR A 137 1.00 -2.31 25.32
N VAL A 138 1.26 -1.49 24.29
CA VAL A 138 2.47 -1.60 23.47
C VAL A 138 3.22 -0.28 23.45
N GLU A 139 4.53 -0.37 23.35
CA GLU A 139 5.40 0.79 23.21
C GLU A 139 6.01 0.79 21.81
N VAL A 140 5.91 1.90 21.11
CA VAL A 140 6.40 2.05 19.74
C VAL A 140 7.44 3.15 19.70
N ALA A 141 8.64 2.83 19.21
CA ALA A 141 9.69 3.83 18.99
C ALA A 141 9.28 4.77 17.85
N ALA A 142 9.44 6.06 18.07
CA ALA A 142 9.11 7.10 17.09
C ALA A 142 10.19 8.18 17.11
N PRO A 143 10.34 8.97 16.04
CA PRO A 143 11.37 10.03 15.97
C PRO A 143 11.29 11.05 17.11
N GLY A 144 10.09 11.33 17.62
CA GLY A 144 9.88 12.25 18.74
C GLY A 144 9.95 11.60 20.11
N GLY A 145 10.36 10.33 20.21
CA GLY A 145 10.38 9.53 21.41
C GLY A 145 9.40 8.38 21.36
N ALA A 146 9.45 7.50 22.35
CA ALA A 146 8.57 6.35 22.42
C ALA A 146 7.12 6.78 22.71
N ARG A 147 6.16 6.11 22.08
CA ARG A 147 4.74 6.30 22.35
C ARG A 147 4.14 5.00 22.85
N SER A 148 3.26 5.10 23.83
CA SER A 148 2.57 3.95 24.40
C SER A 148 1.10 3.97 24.00
N TYR A 149 0.60 2.81 23.58
CA TYR A 149 -0.79 2.66 23.15
C TYR A 149 -1.43 1.50 23.90
N GLU A 150 -2.69 1.69 24.30
CA GLU A 150 -3.51 0.60 24.81
C GLU A 150 -4.37 0.08 23.67
N ILE A 151 -4.45 -1.24 23.55
CA ILE A 151 -5.26 -1.90 22.53
C ILE A 151 -6.69 -2.04 23.10
N ILE A 152 -7.63 -1.30 22.49
CA ILE A 152 -9.01 -1.22 22.97
C ILE A 152 -9.88 -2.29 22.32
N GLU A 153 -9.71 -2.51 21.03
CA GLU A 153 -10.57 -3.39 20.26
C GLU A 153 -9.78 -4.06 19.13
N LEU A 154 -10.06 -5.33 18.91
CA LEU A 154 -9.53 -6.10 17.79
C LEU A 154 -10.70 -6.64 16.99
N ARG A 155 -10.71 -6.39 15.68
CA ARG A 155 -11.75 -6.90 14.80
C ARG A 155 -11.14 -7.33 13.45
N TRP A 156 -11.92 -8.11 12.71
CA TRP A 156 -11.52 -8.67 11.43
C TRP A 156 -12.47 -8.20 10.33
N GLY A 157 -11.92 -7.73 9.24
CA GLY A 157 -12.69 -7.27 8.09
C GLY A 157 -12.87 -5.76 7.97
#